data_26643f88a49d76e6ffd6bdea95f83e18
#
_entry.id   26643f88a49d76e6ffd6bdea95f83e18
#
_cell.length_a   1.000
_cell.length_b   1.000
_cell.length_c   1.000
_cell.angle_alpha   90.00
_cell.angle_beta   90.00
_cell.angle_gamma   90.00
#
_symmetry.space_group_name_H-M   'P 1'
#
loop_
_entity.id
_entity.type
_entity.pdbx_description
1 polymer ?
#
loop_
_entity_poly.entity_id
_entity_poly.type
_entity_poly.pdbx_seq_one_letter_code
_entity_poly.pdbx_strand_id
1 'polypeptide(L)'
;WAKETDGSLGEYGYELISPIYDLMDLTRFNLDLEKFSVLRRLINADYSGNCGGHITISSKEMTAGELFSGIRAYIPLLYSLYPSRTQQSYSQAKSIYTLGYQPEKYSGVYLKEGLKGRLLEFRIFPAIRNVSNMIWRIELLQIMLRNIGVGERDVLKQLLNKKSKLSIHIRKMYKKNGRSVDEAILDLSSRYINNSFEFNHVKINASTVPAVGLKLRR
;
A
#
# COMPACT_ATOMS: atom_id res chain seq x y z
N TRP A 1 -17.79 -12.59 1.68
CA TRP A 1 -17.69 -11.25 2.24
C TRP A 1 -18.45 -11.19 3.55
N ALA A 2 -17.83 -10.65 4.59
CA ALA A 2 -18.45 -10.40 5.88
C ALA A 2 -18.72 -8.90 6.05
N LYS A 3 -19.75 -8.56 6.83
CA LYS A 3 -20.05 -7.19 7.25
C LYS A 3 -19.74 -7.10 8.73
N GLU A 4 -18.88 -6.16 9.11
CA GLU A 4 -18.55 -5.89 10.51
C GLU A 4 -18.84 -4.42 10.83
N THR A 5 -19.29 -4.13 12.04
CA THR A 5 -19.48 -2.75 12.50
C THR A 5 -18.14 -2.09 12.77
N ASP A 6 -17.97 -0.86 12.30
CA ASP A 6 -16.78 -0.04 12.58
C ASP A 6 -17.19 1.27 13.26
N GLY A 7 -16.96 1.33 14.58
CA GLY A 7 -17.29 2.51 15.39
C GLY A 7 -16.52 3.77 14.98
N SER A 8 -15.42 3.67 14.22
CA SER A 8 -14.70 4.83 13.69
C SER A 8 -15.43 5.56 12.57
N LEU A 9 -16.42 4.89 11.95
CA LEU A 9 -17.26 5.41 10.88
C LEU A 9 -18.62 5.97 11.38
N GLY A 10 -18.82 6.03 12.73
CA GLY A 10 -20.07 6.47 13.35
C GLY A 10 -21.03 5.32 13.65
N GLU A 11 -22.21 5.67 14.16
CA GLU A 11 -23.20 4.73 14.69
C GLU A 11 -23.65 3.65 13.68
N TYR A 12 -23.69 4.00 12.40
CA TYR A 12 -24.11 3.11 11.31
C TYR A 12 -22.97 2.68 10.40
N GLY A 13 -21.72 2.94 10.82
CA GLY A 13 -20.54 2.60 10.05
C GLY A 13 -20.26 1.10 10.03
N TYR A 14 -19.86 0.59 8.87
CA TYR A 14 -19.45 -0.82 8.73
C TYR A 14 -18.32 -0.98 7.74
N GLU A 15 -17.57 -2.07 7.92
CA GLU A 15 -16.58 -2.56 6.98
C GLU A 15 -17.11 -3.79 6.22
N LEU A 16 -16.73 -3.90 4.96
CA LEU A 16 -16.91 -5.12 4.17
C LEU A 16 -15.57 -5.83 4.09
N ILE A 17 -15.51 -7.01 4.71
CA ILE A 17 -14.30 -7.84 4.77
C ILE A 17 -14.38 -8.91 3.70
N SER A 18 -13.37 -8.99 2.85
CA SER A 18 -13.27 -10.03 1.82
C SER A 18 -12.84 -11.37 2.42
N PRO A 19 -13.13 -12.50 1.75
CA PRO A 19 -12.41 -13.74 1.98
C PRO A 19 -10.91 -13.56 1.74
N ILE A 20 -10.11 -14.53 2.20
CA ILE A 20 -8.69 -14.61 1.91
C ILE A 20 -8.51 -15.13 0.48
N TYR A 21 -7.73 -14.42 -0.31
CA TYR A 21 -7.38 -14.77 -1.69
C TYR A 21 -5.88 -15.02 -1.82
N ASP A 22 -5.52 -15.94 -2.72
CA ASP A 22 -4.13 -16.02 -3.17
C ASP A 22 -3.82 -14.83 -4.06
N LEU A 23 -2.87 -14.02 -3.63
CA LEU A 23 -2.47 -12.83 -4.39
C LEU A 23 -1.79 -13.20 -5.72
N MET A 24 -1.23 -14.40 -5.85
CA MET A 24 -0.58 -14.86 -7.08
C MET A 24 -1.53 -15.58 -8.04
N ASP A 25 -2.67 -16.11 -7.54
CA ASP A 25 -3.76 -16.66 -8.33
C ASP A 25 -5.06 -15.89 -8.08
N LEU A 26 -5.38 -14.97 -8.96
CA LEU A 26 -6.57 -14.12 -8.84
C LEU A 26 -7.85 -14.72 -9.45
N THR A 27 -7.86 -15.99 -9.82
CA THR A 27 -9.02 -16.62 -10.47
C THR A 27 -10.27 -16.48 -9.60
N ARG A 28 -10.20 -16.95 -8.36
CA ARG A 28 -11.34 -16.83 -7.42
C ARG A 28 -11.67 -15.37 -7.10
N PHE A 29 -10.66 -14.52 -6.94
CA PHE A 29 -10.86 -13.11 -6.69
C PHE A 29 -11.65 -12.45 -7.83
N ASN A 30 -11.31 -12.70 -9.08
CA ASN A 30 -12.00 -12.14 -10.24
C ASN A 30 -13.47 -12.58 -10.31
N LEU A 31 -13.76 -13.85 -10.01
CA LEU A 31 -15.14 -14.35 -9.95
C LEU A 31 -15.97 -13.66 -8.86
N ASP A 32 -15.36 -13.35 -7.71
CA ASP A 32 -16.05 -12.67 -6.61
C ASP A 32 -16.20 -11.16 -6.86
N LEU A 33 -15.34 -10.56 -7.68
CA LEU A 33 -15.43 -9.13 -8.02
C LEU A 33 -16.69 -8.75 -8.77
N GLU A 34 -17.21 -9.64 -9.63
CA GLU A 34 -18.48 -9.41 -10.32
C GLU A 34 -19.62 -9.29 -9.31
N LYS A 35 -19.64 -10.18 -8.32
CA LYS A 35 -20.62 -10.14 -7.22
C LYS A 35 -20.48 -8.87 -6.39
N PHE A 36 -19.25 -8.43 -6.09
CA PHE A 36 -19.02 -7.18 -5.39
C PHE A 36 -19.53 -5.95 -6.16
N SER A 37 -19.39 -5.94 -7.47
CA SER A 37 -19.94 -4.88 -8.34
C SER A 37 -21.46 -4.78 -8.21
N VAL A 38 -22.16 -5.91 -8.14
CA VAL A 38 -23.61 -5.96 -7.95
C VAL A 38 -23.98 -5.44 -6.56
N LEU A 39 -23.33 -5.95 -5.51
CA LEU A 39 -23.56 -5.52 -4.13
C LEU A 39 -23.37 -4.01 -3.96
N ARG A 40 -22.36 -3.43 -4.59
CA ARG A 40 -22.09 -2.00 -4.52
C ARG A 40 -23.19 -1.15 -5.16
N ARG A 41 -23.83 -1.62 -6.21
CA ARG A 41 -24.99 -0.92 -6.81
C ARG A 41 -26.21 -0.92 -5.89
N LEU A 42 -26.33 -1.96 -5.06
CA LEU A 42 -27.44 -2.14 -4.13
C LEU A 42 -27.21 -1.40 -2.80
N ILE A 43 -25.94 -1.24 -2.39
CA ILE A 43 -25.57 -0.54 -1.16
C ILE A 43 -25.16 0.88 -1.55
N ASN A 44 -26.01 1.84 -1.29
CA ASN A 44 -25.73 3.27 -1.48
C ASN A 44 -24.73 3.72 -0.40
N ALA A 45 -23.45 3.31 -0.53
CA ALA A 45 -22.43 3.60 0.45
C ALA A 45 -21.96 5.04 0.30
N ASP A 46 -22.03 5.80 1.37
CA ASP A 46 -21.36 7.09 1.47
C ASP A 46 -19.86 6.86 1.66
N TYR A 47 -19.08 7.36 0.71
CA TYR A 47 -17.64 7.34 0.76
C TYR A 47 -17.11 8.66 1.31
N SER A 48 -17.30 8.90 2.58
CA SER A 48 -16.69 10.04 3.26
C SER A 48 -15.17 9.98 3.15
N GLY A 49 -14.49 11.12 3.30
CA GLY A 49 -13.01 11.18 3.26
C GLY A 49 -12.34 10.29 4.32
N ASN A 50 -13.07 9.90 5.35
CA ASN A 50 -12.60 9.05 6.45
C ASN A 50 -12.59 7.55 6.10
N CYS A 51 -13.33 7.13 5.06
CA CYS A 51 -13.35 5.72 4.65
C CYS A 51 -12.02 5.30 4.03
N GLY A 52 -11.48 4.17 4.49
CA GLY A 52 -10.30 3.52 3.96
C GLY A 52 -10.65 2.28 3.12
N GLY A 53 -9.68 1.83 2.30
CA GLY A 53 -9.75 0.56 1.58
C GLY A 53 -8.51 -0.25 1.93
N HIS A 54 -8.45 -0.81 3.14
CA HIS A 54 -7.30 -1.53 3.63
C HIS A 54 -7.06 -2.82 2.84
N ILE A 55 -5.80 -3.15 2.57
CA ILE A 55 -5.41 -4.43 1.99
C ILE A 55 -4.40 -5.05 2.95
N THR A 56 -4.75 -6.21 3.50
CA THR A 56 -3.86 -6.97 4.37
C THR A 56 -3.29 -8.15 3.59
N ILE A 57 -1.98 -8.31 3.63
CA ILE A 57 -1.28 -9.44 3.02
C ILE A 57 -0.56 -10.25 4.08
N SER A 58 -0.36 -11.53 3.79
CA SER A 58 0.46 -12.44 4.59
C SER A 58 1.29 -13.34 3.70
N SER A 59 2.35 -13.91 4.26
CA SER A 59 3.16 -14.93 3.62
C SER A 59 3.26 -16.16 4.53
N LYS A 60 3.34 -17.34 3.92
CA LYS A 60 3.66 -18.58 4.64
C LYS A 60 5.13 -18.66 5.04
N GLU A 61 5.99 -18.02 4.26
CA GLU A 61 7.44 -18.13 4.35
C GLU A 61 8.10 -16.93 5.04
N MET A 62 7.45 -15.74 5.00
CA MET A 62 8.03 -14.50 5.49
C MET A 62 7.18 -13.92 6.62
N THR A 63 7.83 -13.35 7.62
CA THR A 63 7.20 -12.51 8.63
C THR A 63 6.77 -11.17 8.03
N ALA A 64 5.91 -10.44 8.72
CA ALA A 64 5.51 -9.09 8.33
C ALA A 64 6.71 -8.13 8.25
N GLY A 65 7.67 -8.28 9.17
CA GLY A 65 8.91 -7.49 9.17
C GLY A 65 9.79 -7.76 7.94
N GLU A 66 9.92 -9.01 7.53
CA GLU A 66 10.66 -9.38 6.31
C GLU A 66 9.95 -8.88 5.04
N LEU A 67 8.62 -9.02 4.96
CA LEU A 67 7.83 -8.47 3.87
C LEU A 67 7.99 -6.95 3.78
N PHE A 68 7.86 -6.26 4.92
CA PHE A 68 8.01 -4.82 5.00
C PHE A 68 9.41 -4.37 4.56
N SER A 69 10.46 -5.01 5.07
CA SER A 69 11.85 -4.73 4.70
C SER A 69 12.09 -4.97 3.21
N GLY A 70 11.48 -6.04 2.66
CA GLY A 70 11.62 -6.40 1.25
C GLY A 70 10.98 -5.40 0.29
N ILE A 71 9.88 -4.76 0.70
CA ILE A 71 9.17 -3.77 -0.13
C ILE A 71 9.44 -2.32 0.27
N ARG A 72 10.35 -2.08 1.23
CA ARG A 72 10.54 -0.74 1.83
C ARG A 72 10.80 0.34 0.80
N ALA A 73 11.51 0.04 -0.29
CA ALA A 73 11.79 1.00 -1.35
C ALA A 73 10.54 1.46 -2.12
N TYR A 74 9.44 0.71 -2.04
CA TYR A 74 8.15 1.09 -2.65
C TYR A 74 7.25 1.90 -1.72
N ILE A 75 7.51 1.94 -0.42
CA ILE A 75 6.65 2.65 0.55
C ILE A 75 6.57 4.15 0.24
N PRO A 76 7.68 4.86 -0.04
CA PRO A 76 7.62 6.25 -0.48
C PRO A 76 6.80 6.45 -1.76
N LEU A 77 6.79 5.47 -2.66
CA LEU A 77 5.96 5.52 -3.87
C LEU A 77 4.47 5.47 -3.52
N LEU A 78 4.06 4.60 -2.59
CA LEU A 78 2.68 4.55 -2.12
C LEU A 78 2.25 5.89 -1.51
N TYR A 79 3.10 6.51 -0.70
CA TYR A 79 2.84 7.83 -0.12
C TYR A 79 2.75 8.91 -1.19
N SER A 80 3.57 8.83 -2.23
CA SER A 80 3.55 9.76 -3.36
C SER A 80 2.30 9.62 -4.25
N LEU A 81 1.76 8.41 -4.34
CA LEU A 81 0.51 8.13 -5.07
C LEU A 81 -0.73 8.62 -4.33
N TYR A 82 -0.71 8.64 -3.00
CA TYR A 82 -1.85 8.97 -2.16
C TYR A 82 -1.53 10.06 -1.12
N PRO A 83 -1.07 11.27 -1.54
CA PRO A 83 -0.59 12.29 -0.60
C PRO A 83 -1.68 12.79 0.36
N SER A 84 -2.94 12.85 -0.08
CA SER A 84 -4.06 13.23 0.81
C SER A 84 -4.31 12.21 1.93
N ARG A 85 -3.95 10.94 1.72
CA ARG A 85 -4.09 9.90 2.74
C ARG A 85 -3.01 9.98 3.81
N THR A 86 -1.81 10.42 3.45
CA THR A 86 -0.69 10.53 4.41
C THR A 86 -0.92 11.60 5.49
N GLN A 87 -1.83 12.53 5.25
CA GLN A 87 -2.22 13.58 6.19
C GLN A 87 -3.37 13.17 7.11
N GLN A 88 -4.01 12.04 6.87
CA GLN A 88 -5.12 11.56 7.69
C GLN A 88 -4.61 10.76 8.89
N SER A 89 -5.25 10.93 10.05
CA SER A 89 -4.88 10.29 11.31
C SER A 89 -4.77 8.75 11.24
N TYR A 90 -5.54 8.12 10.36
CA TYR A 90 -5.61 6.66 10.22
C TYR A 90 -4.64 6.04 9.20
N SER A 91 -3.87 6.85 8.47
CA SER A 91 -2.95 6.37 7.43
C SER A 91 -1.71 7.25 7.29
N GLN A 92 -1.20 7.76 8.39
CA GLN A 92 -0.06 8.66 8.42
C GLN A 92 1.16 8.05 7.74
N ALA A 93 1.88 8.88 6.99
CA ALA A 93 3.19 8.53 6.52
C ALA A 93 4.16 8.57 7.71
N LYS A 94 4.57 7.40 8.18
CA LYS A 94 5.56 7.28 9.25
C LYS A 94 6.85 6.72 8.69
N SER A 95 7.96 7.28 9.16
CA SER A 95 9.29 6.82 8.82
C SER A 95 9.47 5.35 9.18
N ILE A 96 10.21 4.62 8.36
CA ILE A 96 10.63 3.24 8.63
C ILE A 96 11.30 3.12 10.00
N TYR A 97 12.00 4.15 10.43
CA TYR A 97 12.71 4.17 11.70
C TYR A 97 11.80 4.39 12.91
N THR A 98 10.69 5.11 12.74
CA THR A 98 9.65 5.19 13.78
C THR A 98 8.85 3.89 13.91
N LEU A 99 8.79 3.08 12.85
CA LEU A 99 8.17 1.75 12.87
C LEU A 99 9.02 0.69 13.58
N GLY A 100 10.30 0.97 13.86
CA GLY A 100 11.22 0.00 14.49
C GLY A 100 10.87 -0.39 15.92
N TYR A 101 10.05 0.39 16.63
CA TYR A 101 9.74 0.14 18.05
C TYR A 101 8.31 -0.32 18.34
N GLN A 102 7.34 0.15 17.60
CA GLN A 102 5.98 -0.45 17.54
C GLN A 102 5.29 0.10 16.30
N PRO A 103 4.81 -0.76 15.40
CA PRO A 103 4.02 -0.30 14.26
C PRO A 103 2.73 0.29 14.80
N GLU A 104 2.66 1.61 14.86
CA GLU A 104 1.46 2.27 15.29
C GLU A 104 0.32 1.93 14.32
N LYS A 105 -0.79 1.51 14.86
CA LYS A 105 -2.04 1.13 14.16
C LYS A 105 -2.46 2.13 13.05
N TYR A 106 -1.99 3.36 13.13
CA TYR A 106 -2.37 4.44 12.22
C TYR A 106 -1.34 4.78 11.15
N SER A 107 -0.31 3.94 10.97
CA SER A 107 0.65 4.09 9.87
C SER A 107 0.02 3.70 8.53
N GLY A 108 0.42 4.34 7.44
CA GLY A 108 -0.03 4.01 6.09
C GLY A 108 0.30 2.59 5.65
N VAL A 109 1.40 2.02 6.18
CA VAL A 109 1.74 0.60 6.12
C VAL A 109 1.98 0.12 7.56
N TYR A 110 1.23 -0.88 8.00
CA TYR A 110 1.14 -1.32 9.38
C TYR A 110 1.45 -2.81 9.54
N LEU A 111 2.33 -3.14 10.51
CA LEU A 111 2.62 -4.53 10.89
C LEU A 111 1.63 -4.95 11.99
N LYS A 112 0.52 -5.59 11.62
CA LYS A 112 -0.64 -5.81 12.50
C LYS A 112 -0.32 -6.66 13.74
N GLU A 113 0.65 -7.55 13.64
CA GLU A 113 1.08 -8.45 14.74
C GLU A 113 2.54 -8.20 15.15
N GLY A 114 3.07 -7.01 14.82
CA GLY A 114 4.47 -6.66 15.03
C GLY A 114 5.43 -7.31 14.01
N LEU A 115 6.73 -7.16 14.24
CA LEU A 115 7.77 -7.61 13.31
C LEU A 115 7.77 -9.12 13.06
N LYS A 116 7.46 -9.91 14.09
CA LYS A 116 7.41 -11.39 14.04
C LYS A 116 6.06 -11.92 13.59
N GLY A 117 5.04 -11.09 13.53
CA GLY A 117 3.73 -11.42 12.99
C GLY A 117 3.78 -11.70 11.48
N ARG A 118 2.65 -12.07 10.92
CA ARG A 118 2.56 -12.42 9.49
C ARG A 118 1.73 -11.45 8.66
N LEU A 119 1.06 -10.49 9.30
CA LEU A 119 0.10 -9.62 8.67
C LEU A 119 0.69 -8.23 8.41
N LEU A 120 0.83 -7.86 7.14
CA LEU A 120 1.20 -6.53 6.68
C LEU A 120 -0.02 -5.84 6.08
N GLU A 121 -0.48 -4.75 6.69
CA GLU A 121 -1.68 -4.03 6.31
C GLU A 121 -1.34 -2.71 5.63
N PHE A 122 -1.85 -2.50 4.43
CA PHE A 122 -1.74 -1.25 3.68
C PHE A 122 -2.97 -0.39 3.95
N ARG A 123 -2.86 0.54 4.86
CA ARG A 123 -3.92 1.51 5.24
C ARG A 123 -3.92 2.76 4.36
N ILE A 124 -2.88 2.93 3.58
CA ILE A 124 -2.69 4.09 2.70
C ILE A 124 -3.76 4.20 1.60
N PHE A 125 -4.40 3.10 1.24
CA PHE A 125 -5.38 3.11 0.17
C PHE A 125 -6.69 3.79 0.59
N PRO A 126 -7.25 4.72 -0.24
CA PRO A 126 -8.57 5.28 0.01
C PRO A 126 -9.67 4.23 -0.19
N ALA A 127 -10.90 4.55 0.18
CA ALA A 127 -12.06 3.70 -0.05
C ALA A 127 -12.16 3.24 -1.52
N ILE A 128 -12.64 2.01 -1.70
CA ILE A 128 -12.79 1.41 -3.03
C ILE A 128 -14.05 1.97 -3.68
N ARG A 129 -13.90 2.85 -4.66
CA ARG A 129 -15.02 3.45 -5.39
C ARG A 129 -15.52 2.61 -6.56
N ASN A 130 -14.68 1.75 -7.10
CA ASN A 130 -15.02 0.83 -8.19
C ASN A 130 -14.05 -0.36 -8.23
N VAL A 131 -14.50 -1.43 -8.92
CA VAL A 131 -13.74 -2.67 -9.06
C VAL A 131 -12.38 -2.44 -9.74
N SER A 132 -12.32 -1.58 -10.74
CA SER A 132 -11.05 -1.29 -11.43
C SER A 132 -10.00 -0.71 -10.50
N ASN A 133 -10.40 0.10 -9.50
CA ASN A 133 -9.47 0.63 -8.52
C ASN A 133 -8.94 -0.47 -7.59
N MET A 134 -9.76 -1.45 -7.25
CA MET A 134 -9.34 -2.58 -6.43
C MET A 134 -8.35 -3.46 -7.18
N ILE A 135 -8.68 -3.85 -8.41
CA ILE A 135 -7.77 -4.63 -9.28
C ILE A 135 -6.44 -3.91 -9.44
N TRP A 136 -6.47 -2.61 -9.75
CA TRP A 136 -5.26 -1.82 -9.93
C TRP A 136 -4.35 -1.85 -8.69
N ARG A 137 -4.90 -1.74 -7.49
CA ARG A 137 -4.12 -1.80 -6.23
C ARG A 137 -3.51 -3.16 -6.00
N ILE A 138 -4.25 -4.23 -6.27
CA ILE A 138 -3.76 -5.60 -6.15
C ILE A 138 -2.63 -5.86 -7.13
N GLU A 139 -2.78 -5.45 -8.39
CA GLU A 139 -1.72 -5.56 -9.40
C GLU A 139 -0.45 -4.77 -8.99
N LEU A 140 -0.62 -3.58 -8.39
CA LEU A 140 0.51 -2.81 -7.84
C LEU A 140 1.23 -3.60 -6.75
N LEU A 141 0.50 -4.17 -5.79
CA LEU A 141 1.08 -4.99 -4.73
C LEU A 141 1.78 -6.23 -5.30
N GLN A 142 1.21 -6.90 -6.31
CA GLN A 142 1.88 -8.00 -7.00
C GLN A 142 3.22 -7.57 -7.64
N ILE A 143 3.26 -6.38 -8.27
CA ILE A 143 4.51 -5.85 -8.85
C ILE A 143 5.54 -5.62 -7.75
N MET A 144 5.16 -5.04 -6.62
CA MET A 144 6.05 -4.80 -5.49
C MET A 144 6.58 -6.11 -4.91
N LEU A 145 5.72 -7.08 -4.67
CA LEU A 145 6.09 -8.37 -4.08
C LEU A 145 6.94 -9.25 -5.00
N ARG A 146 6.75 -9.17 -6.32
CA ARG A 146 7.63 -9.85 -7.29
C ARG A 146 9.02 -9.23 -7.39
N ASN A 147 9.20 -8.02 -6.87
CA ASN A 147 10.46 -7.28 -6.87
C ASN A 147 10.93 -6.98 -5.43
N ILE A 148 10.71 -7.94 -4.52
CA ILE A 148 11.21 -7.84 -3.13
C ILE A 148 12.72 -7.66 -3.13
N GLY A 149 13.22 -6.75 -2.28
CA GLY A 149 14.65 -6.50 -2.10
C GLY A 149 15.27 -5.49 -3.07
N VAL A 150 14.49 -4.91 -4.00
CA VAL A 150 15.00 -3.82 -4.84
C VAL A 150 15.25 -2.56 -4.02
N GLY A 151 16.27 -1.79 -4.43
CA GLY A 151 16.60 -0.50 -3.83
C GLY A 151 15.78 0.66 -4.43
N GLU A 152 15.83 1.82 -3.77
CA GLU A 152 15.10 3.03 -4.19
C GLU A 152 15.50 3.50 -5.59
N ARG A 153 16.80 3.44 -5.93
CA ARG A 153 17.29 3.79 -7.27
C ARG A 153 16.66 2.92 -8.36
N ASP A 154 16.42 1.65 -8.05
CA ASP A 154 15.83 0.71 -9.01
C ASP A 154 14.33 0.93 -9.15
N VAL A 155 13.62 1.28 -8.07
CA VAL A 155 12.21 1.72 -8.13
C VAL A 155 12.10 2.97 -9.00
N LEU A 156 12.97 3.97 -8.81
CA LEU A 156 12.99 5.18 -9.63
C LEU A 156 13.28 4.88 -11.10
N LYS A 157 14.27 4.02 -11.39
CA LYS A 157 14.56 3.56 -12.77
C LYS A 157 13.35 2.87 -13.38
N GLN A 158 12.68 1.98 -12.64
CA GLN A 158 11.48 1.31 -13.11
C GLN A 158 10.35 2.31 -13.40
N LEU A 159 10.16 3.33 -12.55
CA LEU A 159 9.12 4.35 -12.72
C LEU A 159 9.35 5.18 -14.00
N LEU A 160 10.59 5.57 -14.27
CA LEU A 160 10.97 6.36 -15.44
C LEU A 160 11.03 5.55 -16.73
N ASN A 161 11.31 4.24 -16.67
CA ASN A 161 11.38 3.37 -17.83
C ASN A 161 9.97 3.01 -18.34
N LYS A 162 9.55 3.60 -19.45
CA LYS A 162 8.24 3.38 -20.11
C LYS A 162 7.91 1.90 -20.40
N LYS A 163 8.93 1.03 -20.50
CA LYS A 163 8.77 -0.41 -20.77
C LYS A 163 8.69 -1.27 -19.49
N SER A 164 8.94 -0.71 -18.31
CA SER A 164 8.85 -1.47 -17.06
C SER A 164 7.40 -1.76 -16.70
N LYS A 165 7.15 -2.89 -16.04
CA LYS A 165 5.83 -3.27 -15.54
C LYS A 165 5.26 -2.21 -14.58
N LEU A 166 6.09 -1.65 -13.70
CA LEU A 166 5.70 -0.61 -12.76
C LEU A 166 5.24 0.65 -13.50
N SER A 167 6.05 1.17 -14.44
CA SER A 167 5.71 2.37 -15.20
C SER A 167 4.44 2.18 -16.02
N ILE A 168 4.33 1.05 -16.75
CA ILE A 168 3.13 0.72 -17.53
C ILE A 168 1.89 0.72 -16.64
N HIS A 169 1.98 0.11 -15.47
CA HIS A 169 0.87 -0.01 -14.53
C HIS A 169 0.43 1.36 -13.98
N ILE A 170 1.37 2.19 -13.55
CA ILE A 170 1.09 3.53 -13.02
C ILE A 170 0.56 4.46 -14.13
N ARG A 171 1.10 4.37 -15.34
CA ARG A 171 0.62 5.13 -16.49
C ARG A 171 -0.84 4.86 -16.85
N LYS A 172 -1.35 3.64 -16.63
CA LYS A 172 -2.79 3.33 -16.81
C LYS A 172 -3.69 4.20 -15.92
N MET A 173 -3.24 4.50 -14.70
CA MET A 173 -3.98 5.37 -13.78
C MET A 173 -4.05 6.82 -14.29
N TYR A 174 -2.94 7.35 -14.79
CA TYR A 174 -2.88 8.76 -15.24
C TYR A 174 -3.58 9.00 -16.59
N LYS A 175 -3.62 8.01 -17.48
CA LYS A 175 -4.35 8.13 -18.76
C LYS A 175 -5.83 8.52 -18.61
N LYS A 176 -6.44 8.18 -17.48
CA LYS A 176 -7.86 8.47 -17.20
C LYS A 176 -8.12 9.93 -16.79
N ASN A 177 -7.08 10.71 -16.49
CA ASN A 177 -7.23 12.01 -15.83
C ASN A 177 -6.95 13.23 -16.74
N GLY A 178 -6.77 13.04 -18.05
CA GLY A 178 -6.61 14.15 -19.02
C GLY A 178 -5.29 14.93 -18.94
N ARG A 179 -4.37 14.56 -18.02
CA ARG A 179 -3.03 15.16 -17.94
C ARG A 179 -2.05 14.46 -18.88
N SER A 180 -1.00 15.17 -19.30
CA SER A 180 0.15 14.53 -19.92
C SER A 180 0.70 13.45 -19.00
N VAL A 181 0.70 12.20 -19.49
CA VAL A 181 1.14 11.05 -18.67
C VAL A 181 2.61 11.17 -18.30
N ASP A 182 3.44 11.74 -19.18
CA ASP A 182 4.87 11.90 -18.92
C ASP A 182 5.11 12.96 -17.82
N GLU A 183 4.39 14.08 -17.85
CA GLU A 183 4.45 15.08 -16.78
C GLU A 183 3.99 14.52 -15.44
N ALA A 184 2.91 13.74 -15.42
CA ALA A 184 2.42 13.11 -14.22
C ALA A 184 3.44 12.11 -13.64
N ILE A 185 4.18 11.39 -14.47
CA ILE A 185 5.25 10.48 -14.02
C ILE A 185 6.46 11.26 -13.50
N LEU A 186 6.82 12.38 -14.10
CA LEU A 186 7.92 13.23 -13.61
C LEU A 186 7.56 13.85 -12.25
N ASP A 187 6.34 14.36 -12.10
CA ASP A 187 5.84 14.89 -10.82
C ASP A 187 5.82 13.77 -9.73
N LEU A 188 5.33 12.58 -10.07
CA LEU A 188 5.35 11.43 -9.16
C LEU A 188 6.77 11.03 -8.77
N SER A 189 7.71 11.06 -9.74
CA SER A 189 9.12 10.73 -9.48
C SER A 189 9.78 11.74 -8.56
N SER A 190 9.48 13.02 -8.71
CA SER A 190 9.95 14.08 -7.81
C SER A 190 9.41 13.88 -6.38
N ARG A 191 8.11 13.62 -6.24
CA ARG A 191 7.51 13.31 -4.93
C ARG A 191 8.07 12.03 -4.31
N TYR A 192 8.34 11.00 -5.13
CA TYR A 192 8.98 9.78 -4.67
C TYR A 192 10.37 10.04 -4.09
N ILE A 193 11.21 10.85 -4.75
CA ILE A 193 12.54 11.20 -4.29
C ILE A 193 12.45 11.94 -2.93
N ASN A 194 11.56 12.93 -2.81
CA ASN A 194 11.38 13.68 -1.57
C ASN A 194 10.91 12.77 -0.43
N ASN A 195 9.91 11.93 -0.68
CA ASN A 195 9.41 10.98 0.31
C ASN A 195 10.47 9.93 0.69
N SER A 196 11.28 9.43 -0.26
CA SER A 196 12.40 8.54 0.02
C SER A 196 13.40 9.20 0.96
N PHE A 197 13.72 10.46 0.73
CA PHE A 197 14.62 11.20 1.60
C PHE A 197 14.04 11.36 3.01
N GLU A 198 12.79 11.81 3.13
CA GLU A 198 12.13 12.01 4.41
C GLU A 198 11.95 10.72 5.22
N PHE A 199 11.59 9.61 4.57
CA PHE A 199 11.25 8.37 5.25
C PHE A 199 12.41 7.39 5.42
N ASN A 200 13.41 7.42 4.53
CA ASN A 200 14.52 6.47 4.57
C ASN A 200 15.82 7.06 5.13
N HIS A 201 15.97 8.38 5.15
CA HIS A 201 17.21 9.06 5.51
C HIS A 201 17.08 10.02 6.70
N VAL A 202 15.96 10.01 7.43
CA VAL A 202 15.88 10.75 8.68
C VAL A 202 16.99 10.25 9.59
N LYS A 203 17.99 11.12 9.85
CA LYS A 203 19.08 10.85 10.80
C LYS A 203 18.48 10.61 12.18
N ILE A 204 18.39 9.36 12.56
CA ILE A 204 18.22 9.01 13.96
C ILE A 204 19.59 9.27 14.59
N ASN A 205 19.63 10.02 15.69
CA ASN A 205 20.79 10.07 16.54
C ASN A 205 21.17 8.63 16.88
N ALA A 206 22.31 8.18 16.40
CA ALA A 206 22.75 6.78 16.34
C ALA A 206 22.97 6.11 17.72
N SER A 207 22.63 6.80 18.82
CA SER A 207 22.86 6.33 20.19
C SER A 207 21.76 5.43 20.77
N THR A 208 20.66 5.15 20.07
CA THR A 208 19.52 4.45 20.66
C THR A 208 18.93 3.29 19.84
N VAL A 209 19.53 2.89 18.72
CA VAL A 209 18.98 1.77 17.91
C VAL A 209 19.93 0.59 17.92
N PRO A 210 19.57 -0.56 18.50
CA PRO A 210 20.31 -1.79 18.30
C PRO A 210 20.27 -2.14 16.81
N ALA A 211 21.44 -2.40 16.21
CA ALA A 211 21.55 -2.87 14.84
C ALA A 211 20.84 -4.22 14.69
N VAL A 212 19.62 -4.22 14.20
CA VAL A 212 18.97 -5.44 13.75
C VAL A 212 19.53 -5.78 12.38
N GLY A 213 20.60 -6.55 12.38
CA GLY A 213 21.19 -7.09 11.15
C GLY A 213 20.29 -8.13 10.53
N LEU A 214 19.42 -7.71 9.62
CA LEU A 214 18.67 -8.62 8.76
C LEU A 214 19.62 -9.17 7.68
N LYS A 215 20.11 -10.39 7.90
CA LYS A 215 20.76 -11.17 6.83
C LYS A 215 19.65 -11.71 5.93
N LEU A 216 19.42 -11.06 4.79
CA LEU A 216 18.69 -11.65 3.70
C LEU A 216 19.51 -12.83 3.16
N ARG A 217 19.03 -14.07 3.30
CA ARG A 217 19.58 -15.23 2.57
C ARG A 217 19.18 -15.06 1.10
N ARG A 218 20.19 -15.04 0.25
CA ARG A 218 20.06 -15.11 -1.21
C ARG A 218 19.61 -16.50 -1.62
#